data_a200dd625d646e56735c9253b93788d9
#
_entry.id   a200dd625d646e56735c9253b93788d9
#
_cell.length_a   1.000
_cell.length_b   1.000
_cell.length_c   1.000
_cell.angle_alpha   90.00
_cell.angle_beta   90.00
_cell.angle_gamma   90.00
#
_symmetry.space_group_name_H-M   'P 1'
#
loop_
_entity.id
_entity.type
_entity.pdbx_description
1 polymer ?
#
loop_
_entity_poly.entity_id
_entity_poly.type
_entity_poly.pdbx_seq_one_letter_code
_entity_poly.pdbx_strand_id
1 'polypeptide(L)'
;MQTKLFYYLTGTLSIGAFIPAQAQKKPMNIVYIMSDDHSYQTISAYDNRFISTPNIDWIANHGTKFQESFVANSLSGPSRACMLTGKHSHANGFTDNSKTFDGGQQTFPKLLQKAGYQTAMIGKWHLTSLPTGFNYWDILIGQGDYYNPDFLCNGKKLQRPGYVTNIIADLAIDWMENKRDKSKPFCLLMHNKAPHRVWNPDTCDLDLYNDVIYPLPKTFYDDYKGRLAAQKQKMSIIKDMDLVYDNKMADHENEIHTNTGLEPWGRANYQRMTPSQRAQWDRHYDPIIRKFKEDKLSGKALAEWKYQRYMHDYMRVIHSVDRNVGRVIDYLREKGLLENTLIVYTSDQGFYMGEHGWFDKRFMYEESFRTPLLIYFPGGKQQTCNEMVQNIDYAPTFLDLAGANIPKNIQGVSLLPLLKGKHPKDWRSSLYYHYYEYPAEHSVCRHYGIRTKRYSLMHFYNDIDSWELYDLQKDPAQMHNIYGQPGTEKLTGKLKKQLQNLQVKYDDPIRNTANGVK
;
A
#
# COMPACT_ATOMS: atom_id res chain seq x y z
N MET A 1 -60.65 68.16 46.45
CA MET A 1 -59.74 67.11 46.90
C MET A 1 -59.42 66.26 45.69
N GLN A 2 -58.26 66.50 45.06
CA GLN A 2 -57.77 65.74 43.87
C GLN A 2 -56.74 64.79 44.34
N THR A 3 -56.98 63.48 44.11
CA THR A 3 -56.04 62.38 44.39
C THR A 3 -55.26 62.07 43.10
N LYS A 4 -53.96 62.33 43.14
CA LYS A 4 -53.04 61.96 42.01
C LYS A 4 -52.63 60.47 42.13
N LEU A 5 -52.88 59.73 41.05
CA LEU A 5 -52.46 58.35 40.91
C LEU A 5 -51.08 58.34 40.25
N PHE A 6 -50.07 57.76 40.93
CA PHE A 6 -48.73 57.51 40.37
C PHE A 6 -48.69 56.10 39.75
N TYR A 7 -48.38 56.02 38.46
CA TYR A 7 -48.04 54.76 37.78
C TYR A 7 -46.56 54.56 37.86
N TYR A 8 -46.13 53.44 38.45
CA TYR A 8 -44.75 52.92 38.34
C TYR A 8 -44.66 52.08 37.12
N LEU A 9 -43.82 52.47 36.15
CA LEU A 9 -43.41 51.66 35.00
C LEU A 9 -42.19 50.78 35.42
N THR A 10 -42.38 49.47 35.63
CA THR A 10 -41.30 48.52 35.82
C THR A 10 -40.82 48.01 34.45
N GLY A 11 -39.73 48.61 33.97
CA GLY A 11 -39.04 48.10 32.78
C GLY A 11 -38.23 46.81 33.10
N THR A 12 -38.66 45.67 32.59
CA THR A 12 -37.91 44.45 32.62
C THR A 12 -36.82 44.52 31.54
N LEU A 13 -35.54 44.67 31.93
CA LEU A 13 -34.40 44.51 31.06
C LEU A 13 -34.21 42.98 30.82
N SER A 14 -34.54 42.51 29.63
CA SER A 14 -34.19 41.18 29.17
C SER A 14 -32.70 41.17 28.74
N ILE A 15 -31.82 40.66 29.60
CA ILE A 15 -30.44 40.38 29.25
C ILE A 15 -30.46 39.12 28.37
N GLY A 16 -30.44 39.30 27.06
CA GLY A 16 -30.22 38.22 26.11
C GLY A 16 -28.81 37.65 26.31
N ALA A 17 -28.71 36.47 26.88
CA ALA A 17 -27.46 35.74 26.92
C ALA A 17 -27.03 35.41 25.49
N PHE A 18 -26.02 36.12 24.97
CA PHE A 18 -25.29 35.72 23.78
C PHE A 18 -24.54 34.43 24.12
N ILE A 19 -25.12 33.25 23.79
CA ILE A 19 -24.38 32.00 23.71
C ILE A 19 -23.53 32.14 22.44
N PRO A 20 -22.19 32.20 22.55
CA PRO A 20 -21.36 32.20 21.35
C PRO A 20 -21.66 30.90 20.58
N ALA A 21 -22.12 31.02 19.35
CA ALA A 21 -22.25 29.90 18.46
C ALA A 21 -20.86 29.25 18.38
N GLN A 22 -20.71 28.09 18.98
CA GLN A 22 -19.50 27.30 18.91
C GLN A 22 -19.28 27.04 17.41
N ALA A 23 -18.26 27.65 16.81
CA ALA A 23 -17.97 27.53 15.40
C ALA A 23 -17.86 26.03 15.08
N GLN A 24 -18.83 25.49 14.36
CA GLN A 24 -18.90 24.10 14.01
C GLN A 24 -17.61 23.78 13.24
N LYS A 25 -16.74 22.95 13.83
CA LYS A 25 -15.44 22.62 13.26
C LYS A 25 -15.67 22.07 11.84
N LYS A 26 -15.10 22.72 10.82
CA LYS A 26 -15.26 22.28 9.43
C LYS A 26 -14.86 20.82 9.31
N PRO A 27 -15.63 19.97 8.60
CA PRO A 27 -15.24 18.61 8.34
C PRO A 27 -13.85 18.55 7.68
N MET A 28 -13.01 17.64 8.15
CA MET A 28 -11.62 17.54 7.69
C MET A 28 -11.57 16.86 6.32
N ASN A 29 -10.79 17.39 5.39
CA ASN A 29 -10.52 16.75 4.12
C ASN A 29 -9.62 15.51 4.32
N ILE A 30 -9.64 14.61 3.36
CA ILE A 30 -8.82 13.40 3.35
C ILE A 30 -8.07 13.33 2.00
N VAL A 31 -6.75 13.26 2.06
CA VAL A 31 -5.88 12.91 0.93
C VAL A 31 -5.19 11.60 1.27
N TYR A 32 -5.61 10.53 0.60
CA TYR A 32 -5.07 9.19 0.78
C TYR A 32 -4.17 8.84 -0.41
N ILE A 33 -2.86 8.81 -0.16
CA ILE A 33 -1.83 8.49 -1.15
C ILE A 33 -1.36 7.06 -0.92
N MET A 34 -1.57 6.21 -1.91
CA MET A 34 -1.12 4.82 -1.87
C MET A 34 -0.23 4.53 -3.06
N SER A 35 0.93 3.96 -2.81
CA SER A 35 1.82 3.43 -3.83
C SER A 35 1.64 1.91 -3.96
N ASP A 36 1.96 1.36 -5.12
CA ASP A 36 1.80 -0.06 -5.43
C ASP A 36 3.16 -0.75 -5.25
N ASP A 37 3.24 -1.72 -4.35
CA ASP A 37 4.49 -2.47 -4.06
C ASP A 37 5.60 -1.61 -3.43
N HIS A 38 5.29 -0.61 -2.61
CA HIS A 38 6.31 0.20 -1.96
C HIS A 38 6.74 -0.42 -0.63
N SER A 39 7.94 -1.02 -0.61
CA SER A 39 8.55 -1.56 0.60
C SER A 39 8.77 -0.46 1.64
N TYR A 40 8.38 -0.71 2.91
CA TYR A 40 8.67 0.23 4.00
C TYR A 40 10.18 0.50 4.18
N GLN A 41 11.05 -0.46 3.80
CA GLN A 41 12.50 -0.35 3.89
C GLN A 41 13.10 0.70 2.94
N THR A 42 12.34 1.15 1.96
CA THR A 42 12.76 2.15 0.97
C THR A 42 12.12 3.52 1.19
N ILE A 43 11.71 3.79 2.43
CA ILE A 43 11.28 5.10 2.93
C ILE A 43 12.23 5.50 4.05
N SER A 44 12.96 6.61 3.89
CA SER A 44 14.05 6.96 4.81
C SER A 44 13.59 7.22 6.25
N ALA A 45 12.32 7.55 6.49
CA ALA A 45 11.75 7.62 7.84
C ALA A 45 11.70 6.26 8.57
N TYR A 46 11.71 5.13 7.84
CA TYR A 46 11.79 3.77 8.40
C TYR A 46 13.19 3.20 8.34
N ASP A 47 13.87 3.37 7.20
CA ASP A 47 15.20 2.84 6.95
C ASP A 47 15.92 3.71 5.90
N ASN A 48 17.02 4.33 6.31
CA ASN A 48 17.76 5.27 5.46
C ASN A 48 18.94 4.65 4.69
N ARG A 49 19.01 3.30 4.64
CA ARG A 49 20.14 2.61 3.97
C ARG A 49 20.10 2.71 2.46
N PHE A 50 18.93 2.84 1.86
CA PHE A 50 18.75 2.69 0.42
C PHE A 50 18.55 4.00 -0.32
N ILE A 51 17.72 4.90 0.21
CA ILE A 51 17.30 6.12 -0.48
C ILE A 51 16.88 7.19 0.54
N SER A 52 16.93 8.45 0.14
CA SER A 52 16.31 9.57 0.86
C SER A 52 14.94 9.90 0.24
N THR A 53 13.91 10.00 1.08
CA THR A 53 12.52 10.32 0.68
C THR A 53 11.98 11.51 1.47
N PRO A 54 12.58 12.71 1.30
CA PRO A 54 12.32 13.85 2.18
C PRO A 54 10.87 14.31 2.19
N ASN A 55 10.13 14.16 1.11
CA ASN A 55 8.73 14.56 1.01
C ASN A 55 7.79 13.58 1.70
N ILE A 56 8.04 12.28 1.56
CA ILE A 56 7.31 11.24 2.30
C ILE A 56 7.67 11.34 3.79
N ASP A 57 8.94 11.56 4.13
CA ASP A 57 9.42 11.74 5.50
C ASP A 57 8.82 12.98 6.17
N TRP A 58 8.45 14.01 5.39
CA TRP A 58 7.73 15.15 5.92
C TRP A 58 6.45 14.73 6.64
N ILE A 59 5.70 13.75 6.09
CA ILE A 59 4.48 13.22 6.72
C ILE A 59 4.82 12.56 8.07
N ALA A 60 5.89 11.78 8.12
CA ALA A 60 6.37 11.15 9.36
C ALA A 60 6.82 12.17 10.41
N ASN A 61 7.52 13.22 9.95
CA ASN A 61 8.10 14.26 10.81
C ASN A 61 7.07 15.26 11.34
N HIS A 62 5.86 15.30 10.75
CA HIS A 62 4.78 16.18 11.18
C HIS A 62 3.52 15.41 11.62
N GLY A 63 3.59 14.09 11.68
CA GLY A 63 2.45 13.23 11.97
C GLY A 63 2.80 11.97 12.76
N THR A 64 2.05 10.91 12.52
CA THR A 64 2.25 9.60 13.15
C THR A 64 2.90 8.62 12.18
N LYS A 65 4.05 8.06 12.58
CA LYS A 65 4.67 6.91 11.94
C LYS A 65 4.25 5.63 12.64
N PHE A 66 3.57 4.73 11.92
CA PHE A 66 3.19 3.42 12.45
C PHE A 66 4.29 2.40 12.15
N GLN A 67 4.89 1.83 13.19
CA GLN A 67 5.94 0.82 13.05
C GLN A 67 5.39 -0.58 12.75
N GLU A 68 4.18 -0.87 13.20
CA GLU A 68 3.55 -2.19 13.13
C GLU A 68 2.28 -2.09 12.26
N SER A 69 2.43 -1.72 10.97
CA SER A 69 1.33 -1.65 10.01
C SER A 69 1.40 -2.79 9.00
N PHE A 70 0.27 -3.44 8.74
CA PHE A 70 0.18 -4.68 7.97
C PHE A 70 -1.03 -4.67 7.02
N VAL A 71 -1.06 -5.64 6.12
CA VAL A 71 -2.21 -5.86 5.23
C VAL A 71 -2.93 -7.16 5.56
N ALA A 72 -4.20 -7.30 5.15
CA ALA A 72 -4.97 -8.52 5.40
C ALA A 72 -4.68 -9.62 4.36
N ASN A 73 -4.19 -9.23 3.17
CA ASN A 73 -3.79 -10.08 2.06
C ASN A 73 -2.75 -9.31 1.23
N SER A 74 -1.54 -9.87 1.06
CA SER A 74 -0.43 -9.22 0.34
C SER A 74 -0.54 -9.41 -1.18
N LEU A 75 -1.64 -8.97 -1.75
CA LEU A 75 -1.91 -8.98 -3.18
C LEU A 75 -2.71 -7.73 -3.54
N SER A 76 -2.28 -7.00 -4.58
CA SER A 76 -2.75 -5.63 -4.85
C SER A 76 -4.27 -5.47 -4.91
N GLY A 77 -4.99 -6.27 -5.73
CA GLY A 77 -6.44 -6.18 -5.82
C GLY A 77 -7.15 -6.48 -4.48
N PRO A 78 -6.90 -7.65 -3.85
CA PRO A 78 -7.45 -7.99 -2.54
C PRO A 78 -7.14 -6.98 -1.43
N SER A 79 -5.92 -6.47 -1.36
CA SER A 79 -5.54 -5.44 -0.38
C SER A 79 -6.35 -4.15 -0.55
N ARG A 80 -6.51 -3.69 -1.81
CA ARG A 80 -7.33 -2.52 -2.15
C ARG A 80 -8.79 -2.72 -1.78
N ALA A 81 -9.35 -3.92 -2.02
CA ALA A 81 -10.71 -4.27 -1.61
C ALA A 81 -10.86 -4.29 -0.08
N CYS A 82 -9.86 -4.82 0.66
CA CYS A 82 -9.85 -4.79 2.12
C CYS A 82 -9.86 -3.35 2.67
N MET A 83 -9.05 -2.48 2.11
CA MET A 83 -8.99 -1.06 2.46
C MET A 83 -10.33 -0.34 2.20
N LEU A 84 -10.93 -0.56 1.01
CA LEU A 84 -12.19 0.10 0.64
C LEU A 84 -13.38 -0.34 1.51
N THR A 85 -13.42 -1.61 1.91
CA THR A 85 -14.56 -2.20 2.62
C THR A 85 -14.39 -2.24 4.13
N GLY A 86 -13.14 -2.13 4.64
CA GLY A 86 -12.81 -2.39 6.04
C GLY A 86 -12.99 -3.86 6.44
N LYS A 87 -12.89 -4.79 5.47
CA LYS A 87 -13.14 -6.23 5.67
C LYS A 87 -12.00 -7.06 5.06
N HIS A 88 -11.75 -8.23 5.66
CA HIS A 88 -10.86 -9.24 5.07
C HIS A 88 -11.40 -9.76 3.71
N SER A 89 -10.52 -10.34 2.90
CA SER A 89 -10.83 -10.79 1.54
C SER A 89 -11.98 -11.81 1.47
N HIS A 90 -12.08 -12.74 2.40
CA HIS A 90 -13.20 -13.69 2.47
C HIS A 90 -14.54 -12.99 2.72
N ALA A 91 -14.55 -11.91 3.51
CA ALA A 91 -15.78 -11.18 3.87
C ALA A 91 -16.19 -10.15 2.81
N ASN A 92 -15.26 -9.66 1.98
CA ASN A 92 -15.58 -8.77 0.86
C ASN A 92 -15.68 -9.51 -0.49
N GLY A 93 -15.35 -10.81 -0.54
CA GLY A 93 -15.47 -11.67 -1.71
C GLY A 93 -14.35 -11.54 -2.74
N PHE A 94 -13.41 -10.58 -2.59
CA PHE A 94 -12.32 -10.37 -3.52
C PHE A 94 -11.01 -10.97 -2.98
N THR A 95 -10.84 -12.28 -3.19
CA THR A 95 -9.76 -13.07 -2.60
C THR A 95 -8.46 -13.08 -3.42
N ASP A 96 -8.58 -12.90 -4.75
CA ASP A 96 -7.47 -13.00 -5.70
C ASP A 96 -7.72 -12.13 -6.94
N ASN A 97 -6.67 -11.93 -7.76
CA ASN A 97 -6.73 -11.04 -8.93
C ASN A 97 -7.50 -11.63 -10.13
N SER A 98 -7.93 -12.88 -10.09
CA SER A 98 -8.78 -13.47 -11.14
C SER A 98 -10.24 -13.07 -11.02
N LYS A 99 -10.64 -12.50 -9.89
CA LYS A 99 -12.02 -12.09 -9.59
C LYS A 99 -12.32 -10.67 -10.03
N THR A 100 -13.60 -10.35 -10.03
CA THR A 100 -14.12 -8.99 -10.19
C THR A 100 -14.69 -8.51 -8.85
N PHE A 101 -14.26 -7.34 -8.39
CA PHE A 101 -14.78 -6.75 -7.15
C PHE A 101 -16.26 -6.37 -7.33
N ASP A 102 -17.10 -6.80 -6.40
CA ASP A 102 -18.49 -6.35 -6.36
C ASP A 102 -18.57 -4.88 -5.96
N GLY A 103 -18.67 -4.01 -6.97
CA GLY A 103 -18.84 -2.58 -6.77
C GLY A 103 -20.20 -2.20 -6.14
N GLY A 104 -21.16 -3.12 -6.05
CA GLY A 104 -22.45 -2.92 -5.39
C GLY A 104 -22.34 -2.85 -3.86
N GLN A 105 -21.35 -3.56 -3.29
CA GLN A 105 -21.18 -3.64 -1.85
C GLN A 105 -20.83 -2.31 -1.18
N GLN A 106 -20.97 -2.27 0.14
CA GLN A 106 -20.63 -1.12 0.97
C GLN A 106 -19.12 -0.86 0.96
N THR A 107 -18.73 0.39 0.69
CA THR A 107 -17.36 0.89 0.77
C THR A 107 -17.33 2.23 1.51
N PHE A 108 -16.19 2.60 2.11
CA PHE A 108 -16.12 3.86 2.85
C PHE A 108 -16.35 5.10 1.96
N PRO A 109 -15.95 5.16 0.67
CA PRO A 109 -16.26 6.33 -0.15
C PRO A 109 -17.77 6.56 -0.32
N LYS A 110 -18.57 5.48 -0.48
CA LYS A 110 -20.04 5.59 -0.52
C LYS A 110 -20.63 6.14 0.77
N LEU A 111 -20.07 5.74 1.91
CA LEU A 111 -20.51 6.21 3.22
C LEU A 111 -20.08 7.66 3.47
N LEU A 112 -18.90 8.07 3.01
CA LEU A 112 -18.46 9.47 3.04
C LEU A 112 -19.33 10.36 2.16
N GLN A 113 -19.76 9.90 0.98
CA GLN A 113 -20.73 10.64 0.16
C GLN A 113 -22.04 10.89 0.90
N LYS A 114 -22.56 9.89 1.62
CA LYS A 114 -23.75 10.06 2.47
C LYS A 114 -23.52 11.04 3.62
N ALA A 115 -22.28 11.19 4.07
CA ALA A 115 -21.88 12.18 5.08
C ALA A 115 -21.55 13.57 4.48
N GLY A 116 -21.85 13.80 3.19
CA GLY A 116 -21.67 15.09 2.53
C GLY A 116 -20.30 15.33 1.90
N TYR A 117 -19.41 14.33 1.88
CA TYR A 117 -18.11 14.44 1.23
C TYR A 117 -18.21 14.32 -0.29
N GLN A 118 -17.37 15.05 -0.98
CA GLN A 118 -17.05 14.80 -2.37
C GLN A 118 -15.88 13.83 -2.47
N THR A 119 -16.00 12.80 -3.29
CA THR A 119 -15.03 11.71 -3.37
C THR A 119 -14.41 11.61 -4.76
N ALA A 120 -13.10 11.40 -4.85
CA ALA A 120 -12.39 11.17 -6.10
C ALA A 120 -11.43 9.98 -6.01
N MET A 121 -11.27 9.26 -7.13
CA MET A 121 -10.31 8.18 -7.32
C MET A 121 -9.42 8.48 -8.53
N ILE A 122 -8.11 8.61 -8.33
CA ILE A 122 -7.16 8.94 -9.37
C ILE A 122 -5.99 7.96 -9.35
N GLY A 123 -5.67 7.37 -10.51
CA GLY A 123 -4.56 6.45 -10.70
C GLY A 123 -4.95 4.97 -10.68
N LYS A 124 -4.17 4.10 -10.04
CA LYS A 124 -4.37 2.64 -10.14
C LYS A 124 -5.58 2.17 -9.32
N TRP A 125 -6.59 1.64 -10.02
CA TRP A 125 -7.79 1.02 -9.42
C TRP A 125 -7.61 -0.48 -9.18
N HIS A 126 -7.34 -1.25 -10.23
CA HIS A 126 -6.98 -2.67 -10.22
C HIS A 126 -7.99 -3.61 -9.51
N LEU A 127 -9.29 -3.35 -9.67
CA LEU A 127 -10.36 -4.20 -9.09
C LEU A 127 -11.25 -4.84 -10.15
N THR A 128 -10.87 -4.78 -11.43
CA THR A 128 -11.59 -5.32 -12.61
C THR A 128 -12.93 -4.62 -12.86
N SER A 129 -13.70 -4.26 -11.83
CA SER A 129 -14.92 -3.46 -11.93
C SER A 129 -14.62 -1.96 -12.10
N LEU A 130 -15.62 -1.19 -12.53
CA LEU A 130 -15.55 0.27 -12.53
C LEU A 130 -15.65 0.83 -11.09
N PRO A 131 -15.03 1.99 -10.80
CA PRO A 131 -15.16 2.64 -9.50
C PRO A 131 -16.60 3.03 -9.19
N THR A 132 -17.06 2.75 -7.98
CA THR A 132 -18.34 3.17 -7.44
C THR A 132 -18.17 3.89 -6.10
N GLY A 133 -19.03 4.85 -5.80
CA GLY A 133 -18.91 5.69 -4.60
C GLY A 133 -17.92 6.86 -4.80
N PHE A 134 -17.68 7.26 -6.04
CA PHE A 134 -16.86 8.41 -6.40
C PHE A 134 -17.64 9.37 -7.29
N ASN A 135 -17.52 10.67 -7.03
CA ASN A 135 -18.07 11.73 -7.88
C ASN A 135 -17.21 11.96 -9.14
N TYR A 136 -15.92 11.65 -9.02
CA TYR A 136 -14.94 11.74 -10.09
C TYR A 136 -13.96 10.58 -10.01
N TRP A 137 -13.60 10.02 -11.16
CA TRP A 137 -12.52 9.06 -11.22
C TRP A 137 -11.78 9.11 -12.56
N ASP A 138 -10.47 8.97 -12.49
CA ASP A 138 -9.57 8.94 -13.65
C ASP A 138 -8.51 7.87 -13.37
N ILE A 139 -8.75 6.66 -13.86
CA ILE A 139 -8.05 5.46 -13.45
C ILE A 139 -7.22 4.85 -14.58
N LEU A 140 -6.11 4.23 -14.22
CA LEU A 140 -5.32 3.41 -15.12
C LEU A 140 -6.11 2.18 -15.55
N ILE A 141 -5.94 1.76 -16.80
CA ILE A 141 -6.52 0.52 -17.32
C ILE A 141 -5.62 -0.65 -16.92
N GLY A 142 -6.18 -1.66 -16.24
CA GLY A 142 -5.45 -2.83 -15.75
C GLY A 142 -4.33 -2.45 -14.77
N GLN A 143 -3.11 -2.92 -15.03
CA GLN A 143 -1.92 -2.59 -14.24
C GLN A 143 -1.36 -1.19 -14.55
N GLY A 144 -1.76 -0.59 -15.67
CA GLY A 144 -1.22 0.66 -16.18
C GLY A 144 0.19 0.53 -16.74
N ASP A 145 0.59 1.51 -17.54
CA ASP A 145 1.93 1.64 -18.11
C ASP A 145 2.67 2.80 -17.47
N TYR A 146 4.00 2.74 -17.40
CA TYR A 146 4.82 3.83 -16.88
C TYR A 146 4.88 5.03 -17.82
N TYR A 147 4.98 4.76 -19.12
CA TYR A 147 5.06 5.80 -20.16
C TYR A 147 3.79 5.86 -20.99
N ASN A 148 3.30 7.06 -21.22
CA ASN A 148 2.14 7.37 -22.08
C ASN A 148 0.92 6.47 -21.79
N PRO A 149 0.52 6.32 -20.50
CA PRO A 149 -0.47 5.37 -20.06
C PRO A 149 -1.86 5.65 -20.61
N ASP A 150 -2.63 4.58 -20.80
CA ASP A 150 -4.06 4.67 -21.05
C ASP A 150 -4.83 4.84 -19.73
N PHE A 151 -5.72 5.81 -19.70
CA PHE A 151 -6.62 6.09 -18.60
C PHE A 151 -8.08 5.89 -19.02
N LEU A 152 -8.92 5.63 -18.02
CA LEU A 152 -10.37 5.66 -18.15
C LEU A 152 -10.89 6.77 -17.21
N CYS A 153 -11.28 7.91 -17.80
CA CYS A 153 -11.79 9.08 -17.07
C CYS A 153 -13.31 9.08 -17.10
N ASN A 154 -13.97 8.80 -15.98
CA ASN A 154 -15.44 8.69 -15.88
C ASN A 154 -16.07 7.90 -17.04
N GLY A 155 -15.42 6.80 -17.44
CA GLY A 155 -15.87 5.91 -18.53
C GLY A 155 -15.30 6.25 -19.92
N LYS A 156 -14.63 7.38 -20.12
CA LYS A 156 -14.00 7.73 -21.38
C LYS A 156 -12.54 7.34 -21.42
N LYS A 157 -12.16 6.49 -22.38
CA LYS A 157 -10.75 6.10 -22.59
C LYS A 157 -9.95 7.27 -23.16
N LEU A 158 -8.78 7.55 -22.57
CA LEU A 158 -7.84 8.59 -22.96
C LEU A 158 -6.41 8.07 -22.82
N GLN A 159 -5.56 8.29 -23.80
CA GLN A 159 -4.12 8.15 -23.65
C GLN A 159 -3.53 9.48 -23.18
N ARG A 160 -2.67 9.43 -22.16
CA ARG A 160 -2.01 10.62 -21.60
C ARG A 160 -0.52 10.54 -21.85
N PRO A 161 0.06 11.44 -22.67
CA PRO A 161 1.50 11.47 -22.88
C PRO A 161 2.24 11.87 -21.61
N GLY A 162 3.38 11.23 -21.35
CA GLY A 162 4.24 11.53 -20.22
C GLY A 162 4.49 10.34 -19.30
N TYR A 163 4.99 10.62 -18.12
CA TYR A 163 5.33 9.62 -17.09
C TYR A 163 4.20 9.50 -16.07
N VAL A 164 3.79 8.27 -15.78
CA VAL A 164 2.56 7.96 -15.04
C VAL A 164 2.47 8.62 -13.66
N THR A 165 3.58 8.65 -12.89
CA THR A 165 3.57 9.22 -11.53
C THR A 165 3.35 10.72 -11.57
N ASN A 166 3.94 11.42 -12.54
CA ASN A 166 3.74 12.86 -12.76
C ASN A 166 2.28 13.13 -13.17
N ILE A 167 1.75 12.35 -14.12
CA ILE A 167 0.37 12.47 -14.60
C ILE A 167 -0.64 12.29 -13.44
N ILE A 168 -0.44 11.29 -12.57
CA ILE A 168 -1.34 11.04 -11.44
C ILE A 168 -1.34 12.24 -10.48
N ALA A 169 -0.18 12.83 -10.19
CA ALA A 169 -0.08 14.02 -9.35
C ALA A 169 -0.73 15.25 -10.00
N ASP A 170 -0.50 15.45 -11.31
CA ASP A 170 -1.13 16.52 -12.07
C ASP A 170 -2.66 16.43 -12.03
N LEU A 171 -3.20 15.24 -12.25
CA LEU A 171 -4.64 14.98 -12.20
C LEU A 171 -5.23 15.18 -10.81
N ALA A 172 -4.50 14.80 -9.76
CA ALA A 172 -4.90 15.00 -8.36
C ALA A 172 -4.97 16.49 -8.01
N ILE A 173 -3.94 17.25 -8.38
CA ILE A 173 -3.88 18.70 -8.18
C ILE A 173 -4.96 19.41 -9.01
N ASP A 174 -5.11 19.06 -10.28
CA ASP A 174 -6.13 19.63 -11.17
C ASP A 174 -7.55 19.37 -10.65
N TRP A 175 -7.81 18.16 -10.14
CA TRP A 175 -9.11 17.86 -9.53
C TRP A 175 -9.37 18.72 -8.30
N MET A 176 -8.40 18.86 -7.41
CA MET A 176 -8.53 19.70 -6.21
C MET A 176 -8.69 21.18 -6.55
N GLU A 177 -8.00 21.69 -7.60
CA GLU A 177 -8.04 23.09 -7.98
C GLU A 177 -9.29 23.45 -8.81
N ASN A 178 -9.62 22.65 -9.82
CA ASN A 178 -10.53 23.05 -10.89
C ASN A 178 -11.85 22.24 -10.95
N LYS A 179 -11.92 21.05 -10.34
CA LYS A 179 -13.07 20.15 -10.58
C LYS A 179 -13.95 19.90 -9.37
N ARG A 180 -13.37 19.95 -8.16
CA ARG A 180 -14.18 19.73 -6.93
C ARG A 180 -15.07 20.91 -6.59
N ASP A 181 -16.16 20.66 -5.91
CA ASP A 181 -16.96 21.68 -5.24
C ASP A 181 -16.22 22.16 -3.98
N LYS A 182 -15.73 23.41 -4.02
CA LYS A 182 -14.92 24.00 -2.93
C LYS A 182 -15.72 24.29 -1.65
N SER A 183 -17.05 24.17 -1.70
CA SER A 183 -17.93 24.33 -0.52
C SER A 183 -18.04 23.06 0.33
N LYS A 184 -17.63 21.90 -0.20
CA LYS A 184 -17.75 20.58 0.44
C LYS A 184 -16.39 20.05 0.93
N PRO A 185 -16.37 19.28 2.03
CA PRO A 185 -15.20 18.47 2.37
C PRO A 185 -14.97 17.41 1.30
N PHE A 186 -13.73 16.98 1.15
CA PHE A 186 -13.40 15.98 0.13
C PHE A 186 -12.58 14.82 0.66
N CYS A 187 -12.68 13.68 -0.02
CA CYS A 187 -11.81 12.54 0.10
C CYS A 187 -11.24 12.19 -1.27
N LEU A 188 -9.94 12.40 -1.42
CA LEU A 188 -9.17 12.06 -2.63
C LEU A 188 -8.34 10.81 -2.38
N LEU A 189 -8.56 9.77 -3.18
CA LEU A 189 -7.70 8.61 -3.28
C LEU A 189 -6.75 8.81 -4.47
N MET A 190 -5.48 9.02 -4.19
CA MET A 190 -4.40 9.13 -5.18
C MET A 190 -3.56 7.85 -5.12
N HIS A 191 -3.75 6.97 -6.10
CA HIS A 191 -3.10 5.67 -6.15
C HIS A 191 -2.05 5.60 -7.25
N ASN A 192 -0.77 5.59 -6.87
CA ASN A 192 0.32 5.43 -7.81
C ASN A 192 0.40 3.99 -8.35
N LYS A 193 0.79 3.83 -9.62
CA LYS A 193 1.30 2.56 -10.15
C LYS A 193 2.69 2.25 -9.58
N ALA A 194 3.50 3.26 -9.44
CA ALA A 194 4.87 3.16 -8.94
C ALA A 194 4.90 2.78 -7.44
N PRO A 195 5.86 1.97 -6.99
CA PRO A 195 6.93 1.31 -7.74
C PRO A 195 6.65 -0.13 -8.19
N HIS A 196 5.43 -0.49 -8.61
CA HIS A 196 5.12 -1.84 -9.12
C HIS A 196 6.05 -2.26 -10.28
N ARG A 197 6.34 -3.57 -10.36
CA ARG A 197 7.01 -4.18 -11.52
C ARG A 197 6.44 -3.60 -12.84
N VAL A 198 7.28 -3.11 -13.78
CA VAL A 198 8.72 -3.41 -14.00
C VAL A 198 9.69 -2.27 -13.61
N TRP A 199 9.32 -1.36 -12.74
CA TRP A 199 10.21 -0.30 -12.25
C TRP A 199 10.87 0.54 -13.36
N ASN A 200 10.12 0.97 -14.35
CA ASN A 200 10.65 1.84 -15.40
C ASN A 200 10.80 3.27 -14.85
N PRO A 201 12.03 3.81 -14.72
CA PRO A 201 12.26 5.15 -14.19
C PRO A 201 11.71 6.25 -15.11
N ASP A 202 11.43 7.42 -14.54
CA ASP A 202 11.23 8.64 -15.34
C ASP A 202 12.52 9.02 -16.07
N THR A 203 12.42 9.57 -17.26
CA THR A 203 13.61 9.96 -18.05
C THR A 203 14.49 10.97 -17.34
N CYS A 204 13.93 11.84 -16.50
CA CYS A 204 14.70 12.80 -15.70
C CYS A 204 15.43 12.17 -14.50
N ASP A 205 15.09 10.94 -14.13
CA ASP A 205 15.66 10.23 -12.97
C ASP A 205 16.65 9.12 -13.40
N LEU A 206 16.87 8.88 -14.70
CA LEU A 206 17.69 7.78 -15.23
C LEU A 206 19.14 7.79 -14.71
N ASP A 207 19.72 8.97 -14.53
CA ASP A 207 21.13 9.11 -14.13
C ASP A 207 21.33 9.15 -12.60
N LEU A 208 20.24 9.07 -11.83
CA LEU A 208 20.33 9.01 -10.38
C LEU A 208 20.88 7.65 -9.92
N TYR A 209 21.64 7.67 -8.84
CA TYR A 209 22.17 6.48 -8.14
C TYR A 209 23.11 5.60 -8.95
N ASN A 210 23.67 6.05 -10.07
CA ASN A 210 24.57 5.25 -10.91
C ASN A 210 25.77 4.67 -10.15
N ASP A 211 26.33 5.43 -9.21
CA ASP A 211 27.51 5.04 -8.43
C ASP A 211 27.19 4.38 -7.10
N VAL A 212 25.91 4.13 -6.81
CA VAL A 212 25.46 3.50 -5.56
C VAL A 212 25.59 2.00 -5.68
N ILE A 213 26.25 1.36 -4.71
CA ILE A 213 26.26 -0.10 -4.57
C ILE A 213 25.35 -0.45 -3.40
N TYR A 214 24.24 -1.11 -3.71
CA TYR A 214 23.27 -1.53 -2.69
C TYR A 214 23.75 -2.80 -1.97
N PRO A 215 23.72 -2.81 -0.63
CA PRO A 215 24.16 -3.98 0.13
C PRO A 215 23.22 -5.17 -0.12
N LEU A 216 23.78 -6.35 -0.34
CA LEU A 216 22.99 -7.58 -0.41
C LEU A 216 22.38 -7.88 0.96
N PRO A 217 21.09 -8.25 1.04
CA PRO A 217 20.52 -8.78 2.26
C PRO A 217 21.27 -10.03 2.74
N LYS A 218 21.40 -10.19 4.05
CA LYS A 218 22.07 -11.37 4.63
C LYS A 218 21.39 -12.70 4.21
N THR A 219 20.11 -12.63 3.88
CA THR A 219 19.28 -13.75 3.45
C THR A 219 19.25 -13.94 1.93
N PHE A 220 20.03 -13.18 1.15
CA PHE A 220 19.98 -13.21 -0.32
C PHE A 220 20.23 -14.60 -0.94
N TYR A 221 21.11 -15.40 -0.33
CA TYR A 221 21.42 -16.77 -0.74
C TYR A 221 20.76 -17.81 0.17
N ASP A 222 19.47 -17.58 0.51
CA ASP A 222 18.67 -18.49 1.32
C ASP A 222 18.46 -19.83 0.61
N ASP A 223 18.64 -20.94 1.31
CA ASP A 223 18.46 -22.31 0.80
C ASP A 223 17.05 -22.87 1.04
N TYR A 224 16.21 -22.11 1.74
CA TYR A 224 14.81 -22.45 2.09
C TYR A 224 14.67 -23.76 2.88
N LYS A 225 15.70 -24.19 3.60
CA LYS A 225 15.69 -25.44 4.36
C LYS A 225 14.58 -25.43 5.42
N GLY A 226 13.74 -26.49 5.41
CA GLY A 226 12.61 -26.62 6.35
C GLY A 226 11.40 -25.76 6.05
N ARG A 227 11.34 -25.10 4.86
CA ARG A 227 10.26 -24.21 4.42
C ARG A 227 9.74 -24.64 3.04
N LEU A 228 8.80 -25.58 3.03
CA LEU A 228 8.32 -26.23 1.79
C LEU A 228 7.67 -25.25 0.81
N ALA A 229 6.92 -24.27 1.31
CA ALA A 229 6.31 -23.25 0.46
C ALA A 229 7.37 -22.36 -0.21
N ALA A 230 8.39 -21.96 0.54
CA ALA A 230 9.50 -21.16 0.05
C ALA A 230 10.30 -21.89 -1.06
N GLN A 231 10.39 -23.23 -1.03
CA GLN A 231 11.05 -24.03 -2.06
C GLN A 231 10.27 -24.08 -3.39
N LYS A 232 8.94 -23.85 -3.36
CA LYS A 232 8.05 -23.98 -4.53
C LYS A 232 7.82 -22.66 -5.27
N GLN A 233 8.12 -21.53 -4.65
CA GLN A 233 7.87 -20.22 -5.22
C GLN A 233 8.69 -19.96 -6.51
N LYS A 234 8.18 -19.02 -7.34
CA LYS A 234 8.80 -18.55 -8.58
C LYS A 234 8.95 -17.02 -8.57
N MET A 235 9.66 -16.49 -7.57
CA MET A 235 9.95 -15.05 -7.45
C MET A 235 11.42 -14.81 -7.04
N SER A 236 12.30 -15.75 -7.43
CA SER A 236 13.74 -15.64 -7.16
C SER A 236 14.41 -14.67 -8.14
N ILE A 237 15.18 -13.72 -7.62
CA ILE A 237 16.04 -12.83 -8.42
C ILE A 237 17.00 -13.65 -9.29
N ILE A 238 17.51 -14.75 -8.75
CA ILE A 238 18.48 -15.60 -9.44
C ILE A 238 17.84 -16.29 -10.65
N LYS A 239 16.66 -16.91 -10.47
CA LYS A 239 16.04 -17.80 -11.46
C LYS A 239 14.91 -17.14 -12.26
N ASP A 240 14.07 -16.34 -11.59
CA ASP A 240 12.78 -15.93 -12.12
C ASP A 240 12.74 -14.46 -12.55
N MET A 241 13.69 -13.62 -12.12
CA MET A 241 13.80 -12.23 -12.58
C MET A 241 14.29 -12.21 -14.04
N ASP A 242 13.50 -11.58 -14.91
CA ASP A 242 13.74 -11.55 -16.34
C ASP A 242 14.76 -10.47 -16.74
N LEU A 243 15.69 -10.79 -17.61
CA LEU A 243 16.71 -9.84 -18.07
C LEU A 243 16.13 -8.72 -18.93
N VAL A 244 15.19 -9.05 -19.82
CA VAL A 244 14.60 -8.07 -20.75
C VAL A 244 13.49 -7.27 -20.07
N TYR A 245 12.56 -7.95 -19.41
CA TYR A 245 11.39 -7.33 -18.78
C TYR A 245 11.77 -6.58 -17.51
N ASP A 246 12.47 -7.23 -16.57
CA ASP A 246 12.80 -6.65 -15.27
C ASP A 246 14.06 -5.80 -15.29
N ASN A 247 15.14 -6.29 -15.92
CA ASN A 247 16.44 -5.60 -15.93
C ASN A 247 16.68 -4.69 -17.14
N LYS A 248 15.70 -4.54 -18.05
CA LYS A 248 15.72 -3.64 -19.22
C LYS A 248 16.80 -3.97 -20.26
N MET A 249 17.19 -5.24 -20.34
CA MET A 249 18.16 -5.69 -21.35
C MET A 249 17.50 -5.95 -22.71
N ALA A 250 16.55 -5.10 -23.11
CA ALA A 250 15.90 -5.13 -24.42
C ALA A 250 16.80 -4.43 -25.45
N ASP A 251 17.68 -5.18 -26.09
CA ASP A 251 18.56 -4.68 -27.13
C ASP A 251 17.87 -4.61 -28.49
N HIS A 252 18.42 -3.77 -29.38
CA HIS A 252 17.92 -3.59 -30.75
C HIS A 252 18.24 -4.77 -31.68
N GLU A 253 19.25 -5.58 -31.33
CA GLU A 253 19.74 -6.73 -32.11
C GLU A 253 18.98 -8.00 -31.77
N ASN A 254 18.17 -7.99 -30.71
CA ASN A 254 17.43 -9.14 -30.19
C ASN A 254 18.32 -10.36 -29.83
N GLU A 255 19.54 -10.09 -29.38
CA GLU A 255 20.50 -11.13 -28.99
C GLU A 255 20.31 -11.61 -27.54
N ILE A 256 19.65 -10.82 -26.70
CA ILE A 256 19.40 -11.18 -25.31
C ILE A 256 18.07 -11.91 -25.20
N HIS A 257 18.15 -13.17 -24.82
CA HIS A 257 17.01 -14.07 -24.64
C HIS A 257 16.87 -14.52 -23.19
N THR A 258 15.64 -14.87 -22.81
CA THR A 258 15.31 -15.37 -21.48
C THR A 258 14.42 -16.61 -21.58
N ASN A 259 14.33 -17.37 -20.50
CA ASN A 259 13.46 -18.55 -20.42
C ASN A 259 12.14 -18.28 -19.68
N THR A 260 11.82 -17.01 -19.39
CA THR A 260 10.64 -16.64 -18.59
C THR A 260 9.39 -16.42 -19.44
N GLY A 261 9.55 -16.16 -20.76
CA GLY A 261 8.46 -15.79 -21.66
C GLY A 261 7.97 -14.33 -21.50
N LEU A 262 8.69 -13.49 -20.75
CA LEU A 262 8.34 -12.11 -20.47
C LEU A 262 8.99 -11.09 -21.42
N GLU A 263 9.92 -11.50 -22.27
CA GLU A 263 10.61 -10.65 -23.25
C GLU A 263 9.67 -9.77 -24.09
N PRO A 264 8.56 -10.30 -24.64
CA PRO A 264 7.67 -9.49 -25.46
C PRO A 264 7.09 -8.29 -24.69
N TRP A 265 6.84 -8.46 -23.41
CA TRP A 265 6.32 -7.37 -22.54
C TRP A 265 7.37 -6.29 -22.28
N GLY A 266 8.64 -6.68 -22.09
CA GLY A 266 9.75 -5.73 -21.95
C GLY A 266 9.92 -4.90 -23.22
N ARG A 267 9.87 -5.52 -24.40
CA ARG A 267 9.95 -4.84 -25.71
C ARG A 267 8.73 -3.94 -25.95
N ALA A 268 7.53 -4.37 -25.57
CA ALA A 268 6.32 -3.56 -25.69
C ALA A 268 6.38 -2.28 -24.83
N ASN A 269 6.93 -2.36 -23.62
CA ASN A 269 7.14 -1.19 -22.75
C ASN A 269 8.04 -0.13 -23.44
N TYR A 270 9.13 -0.57 -24.07
CA TYR A 270 10.01 0.30 -24.83
C TYR A 270 9.30 0.90 -26.06
N GLN A 271 8.55 0.09 -26.81
CA GLN A 271 7.84 0.55 -28.02
C GLN A 271 6.76 1.61 -27.71
N ARG A 272 6.24 1.62 -26.47
CA ARG A 272 5.24 2.60 -26.02
C ARG A 272 5.81 4.01 -25.86
N MET A 273 7.11 4.15 -25.72
CA MET A 273 7.80 5.42 -25.55
C MET A 273 7.78 6.26 -26.84
N THR A 274 7.73 7.58 -26.69
CA THR A 274 7.93 8.52 -27.81
C THR A 274 9.39 8.47 -28.30
N PRO A 275 9.71 8.95 -29.51
CA PRO A 275 11.09 9.02 -29.99
C PRO A 275 12.03 9.76 -29.02
N SER A 276 11.58 10.85 -28.41
CA SER A 276 12.37 11.62 -27.44
C SER A 276 12.61 10.85 -26.15
N GLN A 277 11.61 10.12 -25.64
CA GLN A 277 11.75 9.26 -24.48
C GLN A 277 12.71 8.10 -24.76
N ARG A 278 12.60 7.46 -25.94
CA ARG A 278 13.54 6.40 -26.35
C ARG A 278 14.98 6.91 -26.46
N ALA A 279 15.20 8.06 -27.05
CA ALA A 279 16.55 8.62 -27.15
C ALA A 279 17.23 8.85 -25.79
N GLN A 280 16.48 9.25 -24.78
CA GLN A 280 16.98 9.39 -23.40
C GLN A 280 17.21 8.01 -22.74
N TRP A 281 16.29 7.07 -22.95
CA TRP A 281 16.37 5.70 -22.48
C TRP A 281 17.59 4.97 -23.04
N ASP A 282 17.77 5.02 -24.36
CA ASP A 282 18.88 4.37 -25.08
C ASP A 282 20.23 4.91 -24.62
N ARG A 283 20.34 6.24 -24.48
CA ARG A 283 21.57 6.87 -23.97
C ARG A 283 21.98 6.31 -22.60
N HIS A 284 21.01 5.98 -21.75
CA HIS A 284 21.27 5.41 -20.42
C HIS A 284 21.50 3.89 -20.48
N TYR A 285 20.63 3.13 -21.14
CA TYR A 285 20.66 1.66 -21.07
C TYR A 285 21.62 1.01 -22.09
N ASP A 286 21.86 1.58 -23.28
CA ASP A 286 22.73 0.97 -24.29
C ASP A 286 24.16 0.72 -23.79
N PRO A 287 24.81 1.62 -23.04
CA PRO A 287 26.12 1.33 -22.45
C PRO A 287 26.09 0.14 -21.48
N ILE A 288 25.00 0.04 -20.68
CA ILE A 288 24.80 -1.04 -19.71
C ILE A 288 24.61 -2.38 -20.44
N ILE A 289 23.80 -2.38 -21.51
CA ILE A 289 23.52 -3.56 -22.33
C ILE A 289 24.80 -4.05 -23.01
N ARG A 290 25.60 -3.15 -23.60
CA ARG A 290 26.89 -3.51 -24.22
C ARG A 290 27.81 -4.17 -23.20
N LYS A 291 28.00 -3.53 -22.05
CA LYS A 291 28.84 -4.08 -20.99
C LYS A 291 28.34 -5.42 -20.48
N PHE A 292 27.03 -5.60 -20.31
CA PHE A 292 26.43 -6.88 -19.92
C PHE A 292 26.76 -8.00 -20.92
N LYS A 293 26.68 -7.73 -22.23
CA LYS A 293 27.05 -8.68 -23.28
C LYS A 293 28.54 -9.04 -23.24
N GLU A 294 29.42 -8.06 -22.97
CA GLU A 294 30.88 -8.26 -22.86
C GLU A 294 31.25 -9.08 -21.63
N ASP A 295 30.64 -8.80 -20.49
CA ASP A 295 31.00 -9.40 -19.19
C ASP A 295 30.63 -10.89 -19.09
N LYS A 296 29.65 -11.38 -19.86
CA LYS A 296 29.18 -12.78 -19.91
C LYS A 296 28.93 -13.37 -18.51
N LEU A 297 28.27 -12.60 -17.66
CA LEU A 297 28.02 -12.93 -16.26
C LEU A 297 27.22 -14.23 -16.10
N SER A 298 27.56 -15.01 -15.09
CA SER A 298 26.85 -16.24 -14.75
C SER A 298 26.87 -16.51 -13.24
N GLY A 299 26.03 -17.45 -12.78
CA GLY A 299 25.99 -17.87 -11.38
C GLY A 299 25.76 -16.71 -10.41
N LYS A 300 26.59 -16.63 -9.36
CA LYS A 300 26.47 -15.58 -8.33
C LYS A 300 26.68 -14.18 -8.89
N ALA A 301 27.65 -14.01 -9.79
CA ALA A 301 27.93 -12.70 -10.40
C ALA A 301 26.71 -12.15 -11.17
N LEU A 302 26.01 -13.01 -11.91
CA LEU A 302 24.77 -12.64 -12.59
C LEU A 302 23.65 -12.33 -11.59
N ALA A 303 23.52 -13.10 -10.51
CA ALA A 303 22.51 -12.88 -9.49
C ALA A 303 22.69 -11.51 -8.79
N GLU A 304 23.93 -11.19 -8.40
CA GLU A 304 24.28 -9.91 -7.77
C GLU A 304 24.10 -8.74 -8.74
N TRP A 305 24.46 -8.92 -10.01
CA TRP A 305 24.22 -7.92 -11.06
C TRP A 305 22.72 -7.66 -11.26
N LYS A 306 21.87 -8.71 -11.35
CA LYS A 306 20.40 -8.56 -11.44
C LYS A 306 19.86 -7.78 -10.25
N TYR A 307 20.33 -8.11 -9.04
CA TYR A 307 19.94 -7.39 -7.81
C TYR A 307 20.30 -5.91 -7.89
N GLN A 308 21.53 -5.56 -8.26
CA GLN A 308 21.96 -4.16 -8.39
C GLN A 308 21.09 -3.41 -9.41
N ARG A 309 20.83 -4.02 -10.60
CA ARG A 309 19.95 -3.41 -11.61
C ARG A 309 18.53 -3.18 -11.08
N TYR A 310 17.97 -4.18 -10.41
CA TYR A 310 16.66 -4.09 -9.77
C TYR A 310 16.62 -2.94 -8.75
N MET A 311 17.58 -2.86 -7.86
CA MET A 311 17.65 -1.83 -6.83
C MET A 311 17.78 -0.41 -7.41
N HIS A 312 18.63 -0.22 -8.42
CA HIS A 312 18.78 1.08 -9.08
C HIS A 312 17.45 1.57 -9.67
N ASP A 313 16.79 0.71 -10.44
CA ASP A 313 15.56 1.12 -11.12
C ASP A 313 14.40 1.30 -10.13
N TYR A 314 14.31 0.45 -9.12
CA TYR A 314 13.31 0.59 -8.05
C TYR A 314 13.48 1.90 -7.28
N MET A 315 14.71 2.28 -6.90
CA MET A 315 14.97 3.54 -6.18
C MET A 315 14.71 4.77 -7.05
N ARG A 316 15.03 4.73 -8.34
CA ARG A 316 14.69 5.82 -9.28
C ARG A 316 13.19 6.04 -9.38
N VAL A 317 12.43 4.95 -9.42
CA VAL A 317 10.98 5.03 -9.45
C VAL A 317 10.41 5.59 -8.15
N ILE A 318 10.97 5.21 -6.99
CA ILE A 318 10.59 5.79 -5.69
C ILE A 318 10.92 7.28 -5.63
N HIS A 319 12.06 7.71 -6.17
CA HIS A 319 12.40 9.12 -6.24
C HIS A 319 11.29 9.94 -6.95
N SER A 320 10.74 9.39 -8.04
CA SER A 320 9.61 10.02 -8.72
C SER A 320 8.34 10.09 -7.85
N VAL A 321 8.09 9.05 -7.04
CA VAL A 321 6.95 9.03 -6.10
C VAL A 321 7.14 10.09 -5.03
N ASP A 322 8.31 10.15 -4.39
CA ASP A 322 8.62 11.12 -3.34
C ASP A 322 8.45 12.56 -3.85
N ARG A 323 9.03 12.87 -5.03
CA ARG A 323 8.89 14.18 -5.69
C ARG A 323 7.41 14.56 -5.88
N ASN A 324 6.58 13.64 -6.32
CA ASN A 324 5.16 13.91 -6.59
C ASN A 324 4.30 13.97 -5.32
N VAL A 325 4.67 13.27 -4.26
CA VAL A 325 4.08 13.45 -2.91
C VAL A 325 4.35 14.87 -2.43
N GLY A 326 5.59 15.37 -2.59
CA GLY A 326 5.96 16.75 -2.27
C GLY A 326 5.09 17.77 -3.00
N ARG A 327 4.88 17.60 -4.31
CA ARG A 327 4.02 18.50 -5.10
C ARG A 327 2.59 18.60 -4.56
N VAL A 328 2.01 17.48 -4.12
CA VAL A 328 0.66 17.47 -3.53
C VAL A 328 0.64 18.16 -2.16
N ILE A 329 1.65 17.92 -1.31
CA ILE A 329 1.77 18.57 -0.01
C ILE A 329 1.94 20.10 -0.19
N ASP A 330 2.80 20.52 -1.12
CA ASP A 330 3.03 21.94 -1.42
C ASP A 330 1.76 22.61 -1.92
N TYR A 331 1.03 21.98 -2.83
CA TYR A 331 -0.28 22.48 -3.27
C TYR A 331 -1.25 22.69 -2.09
N LEU A 332 -1.36 21.69 -1.19
CA LEU A 332 -2.25 21.82 -0.01
C LEU A 332 -1.81 22.97 0.90
N ARG A 333 -0.51 23.17 1.06
CA ARG A 333 0.07 24.27 1.85
C ARG A 333 -0.22 25.64 1.22
N GLU A 334 0.06 25.79 -0.06
CA GLU A 334 -0.13 27.05 -0.82
C GLU A 334 -1.60 27.48 -0.89
N LYS A 335 -2.52 26.52 -0.91
CA LYS A 335 -3.97 26.78 -0.93
C LYS A 335 -4.60 26.91 0.45
N GLY A 336 -3.82 26.85 1.53
CA GLY A 336 -4.35 26.90 2.90
C GLY A 336 -5.26 25.73 3.26
N LEU A 337 -5.09 24.59 2.60
CA LEU A 337 -5.87 23.37 2.83
C LEU A 337 -5.20 22.44 3.85
N LEU A 338 -3.89 22.55 4.04
CA LEU A 338 -3.08 21.62 4.83
C LEU A 338 -3.58 21.52 6.28
N GLU A 339 -3.95 22.64 6.90
CA GLU A 339 -4.41 22.71 8.29
C GLU A 339 -5.76 22.03 8.54
N ASN A 340 -6.50 21.69 7.48
CA ASN A 340 -7.77 20.97 7.57
C ASN A 340 -7.80 19.71 6.70
N THR A 341 -6.64 19.09 6.42
CA THR A 341 -6.54 17.91 5.58
C THR A 341 -5.73 16.81 6.27
N LEU A 342 -6.35 15.66 6.51
CA LEU A 342 -5.63 14.42 6.85
C LEU A 342 -4.88 13.96 5.62
N ILE A 343 -3.57 13.70 5.74
CA ILE A 343 -2.77 13.10 4.67
C ILE A 343 -2.30 11.73 5.14
N VAL A 344 -2.59 10.71 4.34
CA VAL A 344 -2.12 9.33 4.55
C VAL A 344 -1.17 8.97 3.42
N TYR A 345 -0.01 8.42 3.76
CA TYR A 345 0.87 7.73 2.84
C TYR A 345 1.01 6.27 3.24
N THR A 346 0.78 5.36 2.29
CA THR A 346 0.90 3.92 2.52
C THR A 346 1.22 3.18 1.20
N SER A 347 1.41 1.86 1.28
CA SER A 347 1.44 0.93 0.16
C SER A 347 0.30 -0.08 0.29
N ASP A 348 -0.11 -0.69 -0.82
CA ASP A 348 -1.11 -1.75 -0.80
C ASP A 348 -0.58 -3.05 -0.18
N GLN A 349 0.74 -3.29 -0.15
CA GLN A 349 1.45 -4.32 0.63
C GLN A 349 2.93 -3.98 0.76
N GLY A 350 3.69 -4.82 1.47
CA GLY A 350 5.14 -4.80 1.47
C GLY A 350 5.73 -5.40 0.19
N PHE A 351 7.06 -5.41 0.10
CA PHE A 351 7.78 -5.91 -1.08
C PHE A 351 9.18 -6.37 -0.70
N TYR A 352 9.67 -7.48 -1.27
CA TYR A 352 11.01 -7.99 -1.03
C TYR A 352 12.06 -7.17 -1.77
N MET A 353 13.05 -6.70 -1.04
CA MET A 353 14.20 -5.97 -1.56
C MET A 353 15.43 -6.89 -1.66
N GLY A 354 15.23 -8.14 -2.05
CA GLY A 354 16.26 -9.17 -2.16
C GLY A 354 16.35 -10.10 -0.95
N GLU A 355 15.57 -9.88 0.11
CA GLU A 355 15.49 -10.83 1.22
C GLU A 355 15.03 -12.18 0.71
N HIS A 356 15.60 -13.25 1.25
CA HIS A 356 15.41 -14.63 0.78
C HIS A 356 15.80 -14.86 -0.71
N GLY A 357 16.51 -13.91 -1.33
CA GLY A 357 16.79 -13.92 -2.76
C GLY A 357 15.59 -13.60 -3.63
N TRP A 358 14.55 -12.98 -3.08
CA TRP A 358 13.27 -12.73 -3.73
C TRP A 358 13.07 -11.27 -4.16
N PHE A 359 12.18 -11.10 -5.10
CA PHE A 359 11.45 -9.89 -5.44
C PHE A 359 9.94 -10.23 -5.38
N ASP A 360 9.04 -9.24 -5.54
CA ASP A 360 7.59 -9.41 -5.39
C ASP A 360 7.13 -9.46 -3.91
N LYS A 361 6.01 -10.11 -3.60
CA LYS A 361 5.29 -10.11 -2.32
C LYS A 361 4.60 -11.46 -2.06
N ARG A 362 3.44 -11.52 -1.42
CA ARG A 362 2.47 -12.62 -1.27
C ARG A 362 2.59 -13.40 0.03
N PHE A 363 3.79 -13.80 0.45
CA PHE A 363 3.96 -14.51 1.72
C PHE A 363 3.60 -13.64 2.94
N MET A 364 3.23 -14.30 4.03
CA MET A 364 3.05 -13.65 5.34
C MET A 364 4.39 -13.37 6.07
N TYR A 365 5.52 -13.33 5.36
CA TYR A 365 6.78 -12.86 5.92
C TYR A 365 6.77 -11.34 6.06
N GLU A 366 7.53 -10.82 7.03
CA GLU A 366 7.46 -9.40 7.42
C GLU A 366 7.63 -8.45 6.23
N GLU A 367 8.52 -8.75 5.27
CA GLU A 367 8.82 -7.89 4.12
C GLU A 367 7.63 -7.70 3.18
N SER A 368 6.79 -8.73 3.04
CA SER A 368 5.59 -8.71 2.20
C SER A 368 4.33 -8.30 2.97
N PHE A 369 4.21 -8.77 4.20
CA PHE A 369 3.03 -8.57 5.03
C PHE A 369 2.97 -7.16 5.63
N ARG A 370 4.14 -6.59 6.02
CA ARG A 370 4.27 -5.27 6.59
C ARG A 370 4.26 -4.20 5.51
N THR A 371 3.51 -3.12 5.74
CA THR A 371 3.37 -2.00 4.82
C THR A 371 3.69 -0.68 5.51
N PRO A 372 4.26 0.34 4.83
CA PRO A 372 4.42 1.65 5.43
C PRO A 372 3.06 2.26 5.75
N LEU A 373 2.98 3.02 6.83
CA LEU A 373 1.83 3.86 7.16
C LEU A 373 2.29 5.12 7.88
N LEU A 374 2.17 6.24 7.19
CA LEU A 374 2.47 7.58 7.71
C LEU A 374 1.20 8.42 7.63
N ILE A 375 0.82 9.08 8.71
CA ILE A 375 -0.40 9.88 8.75
C ILE A 375 -0.12 11.25 9.35
N TYR A 376 -0.25 12.29 8.53
CA TYR A 376 -0.33 13.67 9.01
C TYR A 376 -1.77 13.95 9.44
N PHE A 377 -1.95 14.26 10.72
CA PHE A 377 -3.24 14.61 11.30
C PHE A 377 -3.19 16.05 11.84
N PRO A 378 -3.92 17.00 11.25
CA PRO A 378 -3.92 18.39 11.68
C PRO A 378 -4.25 18.55 13.17
N GLY A 379 -3.39 19.24 13.90
CA GLY A 379 -3.50 19.37 15.36
C GLY A 379 -3.05 18.15 16.16
N GLY A 380 -2.60 17.08 15.50
CA GLY A 380 -1.92 15.95 16.12
C GLY A 380 -0.45 16.27 16.47
N LYS A 381 0.15 15.41 17.29
CA LYS A 381 1.58 15.51 17.62
C LYS A 381 2.38 14.57 16.74
N GLN A 382 3.62 14.94 16.43
CA GLN A 382 4.59 14.01 15.88
C GLN A 382 4.79 12.85 16.87
N GLN A 383 4.66 11.62 16.39
CA GLN A 383 4.86 10.43 17.21
C GLN A 383 5.20 9.20 16.39
N THR A 384 5.78 8.20 17.06
CA THR A 384 5.90 6.83 16.53
C THR A 384 4.91 5.94 17.28
N CYS A 385 4.06 5.23 16.55
CA CYS A 385 3.07 4.31 17.09
C CYS A 385 3.54 2.86 16.87
N ASN A 386 3.63 2.09 17.97
CA ASN A 386 4.04 0.68 17.99
C ASN A 386 2.83 -0.27 18.14
N GLU A 387 1.61 0.23 18.02
CA GLU A 387 0.42 -0.60 18.03
C GLU A 387 0.24 -1.30 16.67
N MET A 388 -0.22 -2.55 16.72
CA MET A 388 -0.47 -3.34 15.50
C MET A 388 -1.72 -2.83 14.80
N VAL A 389 -1.57 -2.39 13.56
CA VAL A 389 -2.66 -1.89 12.72
C VAL A 389 -2.70 -2.64 11.39
N GLN A 390 -3.84 -2.61 10.72
CA GLN A 390 -4.04 -3.35 9.47
C GLN A 390 -4.83 -2.50 8.47
N ASN A 391 -4.66 -2.72 7.18
CA ASN A 391 -5.30 -1.92 6.13
C ASN A 391 -6.84 -1.92 6.16
N ILE A 392 -7.47 -2.87 6.86
CA ILE A 392 -8.91 -2.86 7.14
C ILE A 392 -9.34 -1.74 8.10
N ASP A 393 -8.39 -1.13 8.82
CA ASP A 393 -8.64 -0.06 9.79
C ASP A 393 -8.83 1.31 9.12
N TYR A 394 -8.45 1.45 7.86
CA TYR A 394 -8.52 2.76 7.18
C TYR A 394 -9.98 3.20 6.96
N ALA A 395 -10.85 2.29 6.51
CA ALA A 395 -12.26 2.59 6.30
C ALA A 395 -12.95 3.14 7.58
N PRO A 396 -12.91 2.45 8.74
CA PRO A 396 -13.51 2.99 9.97
C PRO A 396 -12.82 4.26 10.46
N THR A 397 -11.52 4.46 10.19
CA THR A 397 -10.80 5.69 10.54
C THR A 397 -11.33 6.90 9.78
N PHE A 398 -11.52 6.77 8.47
CA PHE A 398 -12.04 7.88 7.65
C PHE A 398 -13.50 8.21 7.98
N LEU A 399 -14.30 7.19 8.31
CA LEU A 399 -15.68 7.38 8.75
C LEU A 399 -15.75 8.08 10.12
N ASP A 400 -14.93 7.65 11.07
CA ASP A 400 -14.83 8.27 12.40
C ASP A 400 -14.38 9.73 12.31
N LEU A 401 -13.37 10.01 11.46
CA LEU A 401 -12.90 11.36 11.18
C LEU A 401 -14.01 12.26 10.62
N ALA A 402 -14.85 11.71 9.76
CA ALA A 402 -15.98 12.40 9.15
C ALA A 402 -17.19 12.53 10.08
N GLY A 403 -17.17 11.94 11.26
CA GLY A 403 -18.34 11.83 12.14
C GLY A 403 -19.47 10.99 11.55
N ALA A 404 -19.15 10.13 10.58
CA ALA A 404 -20.08 9.23 9.93
C ALA A 404 -20.30 7.95 10.74
N ASN A 405 -21.47 7.33 10.58
CA ASN A 405 -21.74 6.03 11.21
C ASN A 405 -20.80 4.95 10.67
N ILE A 406 -20.16 4.20 11.56
CA ILE A 406 -19.33 3.04 11.22
C ILE A 406 -20.23 1.80 11.30
N PRO A 407 -20.52 1.15 10.16
CA PRO A 407 -21.36 -0.03 10.13
C PRO A 407 -20.75 -1.21 10.91
N LYS A 408 -21.60 -2.00 11.58
CA LYS A 408 -21.19 -3.13 12.42
C LYS A 408 -20.46 -4.25 11.66
N ASN A 409 -20.65 -4.35 10.36
CA ASN A 409 -20.01 -5.35 9.50
C ASN A 409 -18.60 -4.95 9.02
N ILE A 410 -18.11 -3.77 9.38
CA ILE A 410 -16.70 -3.40 9.24
C ILE A 410 -15.90 -4.16 10.29
N GLN A 411 -14.82 -4.83 9.87
CA GLN A 411 -14.00 -5.69 10.71
C GLN A 411 -12.78 -4.96 11.29
N GLY A 412 -12.40 -3.83 10.68
CA GLY A 412 -11.35 -2.94 11.17
C GLY A 412 -11.80 -2.08 12.36
N VAL A 413 -10.85 -1.38 12.96
CA VAL A 413 -11.07 -0.42 14.05
C VAL A 413 -10.48 0.94 13.70
N SER A 414 -11.10 2.03 14.19
CA SER A 414 -10.61 3.39 13.92
C SER A 414 -9.24 3.63 14.55
N LEU A 415 -8.30 4.18 13.76
CA LEU A 415 -6.99 4.64 14.22
C LEU A 415 -7.04 6.03 14.88
N LEU A 416 -8.18 6.71 14.86
CA LEU A 416 -8.31 8.08 15.36
C LEU A 416 -7.88 8.24 16.84
N PRO A 417 -8.13 7.29 17.76
CA PRO A 417 -7.57 7.34 19.10
C PRO A 417 -6.03 7.38 19.10
N LEU A 418 -5.38 6.54 18.28
CA LEU A 418 -3.91 6.49 18.17
C LEU A 418 -3.36 7.79 17.60
N LEU A 419 -4.00 8.36 16.57
CA LEU A 419 -3.62 9.65 15.97
C LEU A 419 -3.72 10.80 16.99
N LYS A 420 -4.60 10.66 17.99
CA LYS A 420 -4.74 11.59 19.13
C LYS A 420 -3.80 11.28 20.30
N GLY A 421 -2.86 10.35 20.13
CA GLY A 421 -1.91 9.93 21.17
C GLY A 421 -2.52 9.11 22.30
N LYS A 422 -3.68 8.50 22.07
CA LYS A 422 -4.32 7.59 23.04
C LYS A 422 -3.98 6.15 22.69
N HIS A 423 -3.71 5.34 23.71
CA HIS A 423 -3.41 3.91 23.58
C HIS A 423 -4.47 3.10 24.32
N PRO A 424 -5.57 2.67 23.65
CA PRO A 424 -6.62 1.89 24.29
C PRO A 424 -6.05 0.58 24.87
N LYS A 425 -6.43 0.25 26.11
CA LYS A 425 -5.93 -0.95 26.81
C LYS A 425 -6.35 -2.26 26.14
N ASP A 426 -7.46 -2.23 25.44
CA ASP A 426 -8.06 -3.35 24.70
C ASP A 426 -7.63 -3.37 23.22
N TRP A 427 -6.57 -2.61 22.86
CA TRP A 427 -6.05 -2.65 21.49
C TRP A 427 -5.57 -4.07 21.14
N ARG A 428 -5.74 -4.44 19.86
CA ARG A 428 -5.40 -5.79 19.39
C ARG A 428 -3.93 -6.16 19.67
N SER A 429 -3.72 -7.42 20.06
CA SER A 429 -2.38 -7.99 20.29
C SER A 429 -1.95 -9.00 19.22
N SER A 430 -2.81 -9.21 18.21
CA SER A 430 -2.55 -10.13 17.10
C SER A 430 -3.33 -9.72 15.85
N LEU A 431 -2.82 -10.14 14.70
CA LEU A 431 -3.40 -9.92 13.38
C LEU A 431 -3.69 -11.25 12.71
N TYR A 432 -4.75 -11.28 11.90
CA TYR A 432 -5.10 -12.36 11.00
C TYR A 432 -4.69 -12.01 9.58
N TYR A 433 -4.12 -12.99 8.87
CA TYR A 433 -3.72 -12.91 7.47
C TYR A 433 -4.27 -14.10 6.70
N HIS A 434 -4.68 -13.89 5.41
CA HIS A 434 -5.08 -14.98 4.54
C HIS A 434 -4.81 -14.65 3.07
N TYR A 435 -4.00 -15.50 2.41
CA TYR A 435 -3.64 -15.46 0.99
C TYR A 435 -4.27 -16.65 0.26
N TYR A 436 -4.88 -16.42 -0.91
CA TYR A 436 -5.77 -17.40 -1.56
C TYR A 436 -5.35 -17.83 -2.95
N GLU A 437 -4.41 -17.13 -3.59
CA GLU A 437 -4.06 -17.31 -4.98
C GLU A 437 -3.02 -18.42 -5.18
N TYR A 438 -3.26 -19.36 -6.10
CA TYR A 438 -2.28 -20.40 -6.48
C TYR A 438 -2.74 -21.09 -7.79
N PRO A 439 -1.82 -21.49 -8.72
CA PRO A 439 -0.37 -21.19 -8.72
C PRO A 439 -0.06 -19.75 -9.10
N ALA A 440 -0.94 -19.09 -9.86
CA ALA A 440 -0.79 -17.73 -10.38
C ALA A 440 0.62 -17.49 -10.98
N GLU A 441 1.13 -16.26 -10.88
CA GLU A 441 2.40 -15.86 -11.49
C GLU A 441 3.63 -16.45 -10.77
N HIS A 442 3.58 -16.53 -9.43
CA HIS A 442 4.75 -16.80 -8.61
C HIS A 442 4.71 -18.11 -7.82
N SER A 443 3.70 -18.93 -8.03
CA SER A 443 3.53 -20.24 -7.37
C SER A 443 3.65 -20.21 -5.84
N VAL A 444 3.22 -19.10 -5.21
CA VAL A 444 3.17 -18.99 -3.75
C VAL A 444 1.95 -19.76 -3.25
N CYS A 445 2.17 -20.79 -2.42
CA CYS A 445 1.11 -21.63 -1.91
C CYS A 445 0.12 -20.85 -1.04
N ARG A 446 -1.18 -21.22 -1.10
CA ARG A 446 -2.22 -20.62 -0.25
C ARG A 446 -1.91 -20.81 1.21
N HIS A 447 -2.11 -19.77 2.00
CA HIS A 447 -1.82 -19.85 3.44
C HIS A 447 -2.60 -18.82 4.23
N TYR A 448 -2.78 -19.13 5.50
CA TYR A 448 -3.31 -18.21 6.49
C TYR A 448 -2.46 -18.25 7.75
N GLY A 449 -2.60 -17.25 8.61
CA GLY A 449 -1.81 -17.24 9.81
C GLY A 449 -2.20 -16.19 10.84
N ILE A 450 -1.48 -16.23 11.94
CA ILE A 450 -1.54 -15.25 13.02
C ILE A 450 -0.16 -14.63 13.25
N ARG A 451 -0.12 -13.31 13.35
CA ARG A 451 1.05 -12.56 13.80
C ARG A 451 0.74 -11.89 15.14
N THR A 452 1.53 -12.19 16.16
CA THR A 452 1.54 -11.53 17.46
C THR A 452 2.74 -10.59 17.54
N LYS A 453 2.90 -9.79 18.61
CA LYS A 453 4.10 -8.93 18.75
C LYS A 453 5.43 -9.70 18.67
N ARG A 454 5.43 -11.00 18.94
CA ARG A 454 6.67 -11.81 18.97
C ARG A 454 6.68 -12.98 17.98
N TYR A 455 5.54 -13.57 17.69
CA TYR A 455 5.48 -14.81 16.93
C TYR A 455 4.65 -14.66 15.66
N SER A 456 5.09 -15.35 14.61
CA SER A 456 4.34 -15.56 13.38
C SER A 456 4.12 -17.06 13.17
N LEU A 457 2.85 -17.48 13.06
CA LEU A 457 2.46 -18.86 12.76
C LEU A 457 1.64 -18.87 11.48
N MET A 458 2.08 -19.67 10.49
CA MET A 458 1.43 -19.82 9.19
C MET A 458 1.05 -21.27 8.93
N HIS A 459 -0.08 -21.47 8.27
CA HIS A 459 -0.50 -22.76 7.73
C HIS A 459 -0.67 -22.67 6.22
N PHE A 460 0.13 -23.41 5.49
CA PHE A 460 -0.02 -23.62 4.04
C PHE A 460 -0.96 -24.79 3.83
N TYR A 461 -2.00 -24.61 3.03
CA TYR A 461 -3.10 -25.56 2.88
C TYR A 461 -3.44 -25.82 1.41
N ASN A 462 -4.16 -26.89 1.11
CA ASN A 462 -4.59 -27.34 -0.22
C ASN A 462 -3.45 -27.70 -1.17
N ASP A 463 -2.52 -26.79 -1.42
CA ASP A 463 -1.41 -26.97 -2.37
C ASP A 463 -0.27 -27.79 -1.76
N ILE A 464 -0.11 -27.66 -0.46
CA ILE A 464 0.72 -28.44 0.46
C ILE A 464 0.03 -28.42 1.83
N ASP A 465 0.43 -29.31 2.73
CA ASP A 465 0.05 -29.24 4.15
C ASP A 465 1.33 -29.04 4.97
N SER A 466 1.59 -27.78 5.33
CA SER A 466 2.80 -27.41 6.06
C SER A 466 2.57 -26.24 7.00
N TRP A 467 3.19 -26.30 8.16
CA TRP A 467 3.17 -25.23 9.14
C TRP A 467 4.55 -24.60 9.28
N GLU A 468 4.57 -23.29 9.46
CA GLU A 468 5.77 -22.54 9.80
C GLU A 468 5.53 -21.69 11.04
N LEU A 469 6.49 -21.69 11.97
CA LEU A 469 6.47 -20.91 13.21
C LEU A 469 7.80 -20.18 13.39
N TYR A 470 7.74 -18.88 13.65
CA TYR A 470 8.91 -18.03 13.85
C TYR A 470 8.81 -17.23 15.15
N ASP A 471 9.94 -17.12 15.86
CA ASP A 471 10.14 -16.18 16.96
C ASP A 471 10.80 -14.91 16.41
N LEU A 472 10.01 -13.89 16.07
CA LEU A 472 10.48 -12.66 15.43
C LEU A 472 11.47 -11.85 16.27
N GLN A 473 11.55 -12.10 17.58
CA GLN A 473 12.57 -11.49 18.43
C GLN A 473 13.94 -12.13 18.26
N LYS A 474 13.99 -13.44 18.00
CA LYS A 474 15.22 -14.22 17.84
C LYS A 474 15.61 -14.36 16.38
N ASP A 475 14.64 -14.44 15.50
CA ASP A 475 14.76 -14.64 14.06
C ASP A 475 13.83 -13.68 13.31
N PRO A 476 14.15 -12.38 13.30
CA PRO A 476 13.34 -11.37 12.63
C PRO A 476 13.29 -11.57 11.10
N ALA A 477 14.27 -12.27 10.53
CA ALA A 477 14.34 -12.58 9.10
C ALA A 477 13.61 -13.89 8.73
N GLN A 478 12.96 -14.56 9.68
CA GLN A 478 12.15 -15.77 9.46
C GLN A 478 12.88 -16.87 8.66
N MET A 479 14.14 -17.10 9.00
CA MET A 479 15.01 -18.09 8.36
C MET A 479 14.83 -19.51 8.91
N HIS A 480 14.43 -19.63 10.19
CA HIS A 480 14.43 -20.88 10.92
C HIS A 480 13.01 -21.23 11.38
N ASN A 481 12.35 -22.11 10.61
CA ASN A 481 11.06 -22.67 11.02
C ASN A 481 11.23 -23.56 12.27
N ILE A 482 10.64 -23.12 13.39
CA ILE A 482 10.68 -23.87 14.67
C ILE A 482 9.41 -24.68 14.93
N TYR A 483 8.48 -24.74 13.99
CA TYR A 483 7.29 -25.58 14.14
C TYR A 483 7.66 -27.06 14.25
N GLY A 484 7.08 -27.72 15.27
CA GLY A 484 7.33 -29.14 15.52
C GLY A 484 8.67 -29.46 16.17
N GLN A 485 9.49 -28.45 16.50
CA GLN A 485 10.72 -28.68 17.27
C GLN A 485 10.42 -28.96 18.74
N PRO A 486 11.23 -29.82 19.42
CA PRO A 486 11.04 -30.12 20.84
C PRO A 486 10.97 -28.84 21.68
N GLY A 487 9.96 -28.76 22.57
CA GLY A 487 9.73 -27.61 23.47
C GLY A 487 8.85 -26.51 22.88
N THR A 488 8.41 -26.63 21.61
CA THR A 488 7.50 -25.66 20.98
C THR A 488 6.01 -26.04 21.08
N GLU A 489 5.67 -27.21 21.60
CA GLU A 489 4.32 -27.78 21.58
C GLU A 489 3.29 -26.89 22.28
N LYS A 490 3.63 -26.41 23.48
CA LYS A 490 2.76 -25.54 24.30
C LYS A 490 2.53 -24.19 23.57
N LEU A 491 3.59 -23.61 23.01
CA LEU A 491 3.52 -22.35 22.24
C LEU A 491 2.66 -22.54 21.00
N THR A 492 2.91 -23.58 20.22
CA THR A 492 2.16 -23.92 19.01
C THR A 492 0.68 -24.11 19.31
N GLY A 493 0.34 -24.87 20.35
CA GLY A 493 -1.04 -25.08 20.79
C GLY A 493 -1.75 -23.77 21.17
N LYS A 494 -1.05 -22.88 21.89
CA LYS A 494 -1.57 -21.54 22.24
C LYS A 494 -1.83 -20.69 20.98
N LEU A 495 -0.88 -20.62 20.05
CA LEU A 495 -1.01 -19.82 18.83
C LEU A 495 -2.09 -20.37 17.90
N LYS A 496 -2.21 -21.68 17.74
CA LYS A 496 -3.31 -22.31 16.99
C LYS A 496 -4.68 -21.96 17.56
N LYS A 497 -4.83 -21.98 18.87
CA LYS A 497 -6.07 -21.56 19.52
C LYS A 497 -6.38 -20.08 19.30
N GLN A 498 -5.38 -19.21 19.39
CA GLN A 498 -5.54 -17.78 19.08
C GLN A 498 -5.91 -17.55 17.61
N LEU A 499 -5.28 -18.27 16.69
CA LEU A 499 -5.60 -18.23 15.26
C LEU A 499 -7.05 -18.66 15.01
N GLN A 500 -7.50 -19.74 15.61
CA GLN A 500 -8.89 -20.20 15.53
C GLN A 500 -9.88 -19.14 16.04
N ASN A 501 -9.54 -18.48 17.16
CA ASN A 501 -10.37 -17.39 17.68
C ASN A 501 -10.48 -16.22 16.70
N LEU A 502 -9.39 -15.88 15.97
CA LEU A 502 -9.41 -14.85 14.92
C LEU A 502 -10.26 -15.29 13.72
N GLN A 503 -10.16 -16.55 13.29
CA GLN A 503 -11.00 -17.10 12.22
C GLN A 503 -12.49 -17.05 12.58
N VAL A 504 -12.84 -17.35 13.83
CA VAL A 504 -14.21 -17.20 14.34
C VAL A 504 -14.62 -15.73 14.39
N LYS A 505 -13.76 -14.86 14.94
CA LYS A 505 -14.01 -13.41 15.06
C LYS A 505 -14.32 -12.77 13.71
N TYR A 506 -13.57 -13.15 12.66
CA TYR A 506 -13.69 -12.58 11.33
C TYR A 506 -14.59 -13.39 10.40
N ASP A 507 -15.19 -14.46 10.91
CA ASP A 507 -16.11 -15.33 10.17
C ASP A 507 -15.48 -15.97 8.92
N ASP A 508 -14.20 -16.38 9.01
CA ASP A 508 -13.52 -17.02 7.88
C ASP A 508 -14.02 -18.49 7.71
N PRO A 509 -14.54 -18.87 6.53
CA PRO A 509 -15.03 -20.23 6.27
C PRO A 509 -13.98 -21.33 6.42
N ILE A 510 -12.68 -21.00 6.32
CA ILE A 510 -11.57 -21.96 6.47
C ILE A 510 -11.59 -22.66 7.84
N ARG A 511 -12.18 -22.02 8.87
CA ARG A 511 -12.34 -22.62 10.21
C ARG A 511 -13.06 -23.97 10.20
N ASN A 512 -13.95 -24.18 9.20
CA ASN A 512 -14.73 -25.42 9.10
C ASN A 512 -13.93 -26.56 8.48
N THR A 513 -12.84 -26.27 7.75
CA THR A 513 -11.96 -27.27 7.14
C THR A 513 -10.87 -27.75 8.12
N ALA A 514 -10.48 -26.91 9.09
CA ALA A 514 -9.47 -27.23 10.11
C ALA A 514 -9.92 -28.27 11.15
N ASN A 515 -11.23 -28.55 11.24
CA ASN A 515 -11.83 -29.48 12.22
C ASN A 515 -12.09 -30.90 11.67
N GLY A 516 -11.46 -31.29 10.56
CA GLY A 516 -11.46 -32.69 10.11
C GLY A 516 -12.81 -33.24 9.67
N VAL A 517 -13.74 -32.39 9.26
CA VAL A 517 -14.96 -32.85 8.56
C VAL A 517 -14.66 -32.82 7.07
N LYS A 518 -14.45 -34.02 6.51
CA LYS A 518 -14.40 -34.30 5.07
C LYS A 518 -15.72 -33.96 4.40
#